data_c750763ffeaced9bf9d76158ec28579f
#
_entry.id   c750763ffeaced9bf9d76158ec28579f
#
_cell.length_a   1.000
_cell.length_b   1.000
_cell.length_c   1.000
_cell.angle_alpha   90.00
_cell.angle_beta   90.00
_cell.angle_gamma   90.00
#
_symmetry.space_group_name_H-M   'P 1'
#
loop_
_entity.id
_entity.type
_entity.pdbx_description
1 polymer ?
#
loop_
_entity_poly.entity_id
_entity_poly.type
_entity_poly.pdbx_seq_one_letter_code
_entity_poly.pdbx_strand_id
1 'polypeptide(L)'
;GRTAKGTNIINLIDITPEERITAIVSVPYEESHVVDGIADEEDIVASENDTLVMVTRGGVIKRTKLEEFRMQRRGGKIALSLDDGDKLIFVSRTHGESDILIATAQGLAARFNEDKVSVMGRSARGVRGISLREGDHVAGACIIERDESWAAENKLLVIADGGYGKRVSPDEFDAKGRGIQGMIIQKITDKTGEI
;
A
#
# COMPACT_ATOMS: atom_id res chain seq x y z
N GLY A 1 -20.23 -19.55 -2.39
CA GLY A 1 -21.47 -18.77 -2.20
C GLY A 1 -21.46 -18.00 -0.89
N ARG A 2 -22.42 -17.08 -0.69
CA ARG A 2 -22.51 -16.16 0.48
C ARG A 2 -22.53 -16.88 1.84
N THR A 3 -22.97 -18.12 1.90
CA THR A 3 -23.06 -18.95 3.11
C THR A 3 -21.92 -19.97 3.25
N ALA A 4 -20.98 -20.00 2.31
CA ALA A 4 -19.84 -20.91 2.37
C ALA A 4 -18.89 -20.48 3.50
N LYS A 5 -18.38 -21.47 4.26
CA LYS A 5 -17.43 -21.22 5.36
C LYS A 5 -16.04 -20.75 4.89
N GLY A 6 -15.76 -20.86 3.60
CA GLY A 6 -14.41 -20.59 3.06
C GLY A 6 -13.39 -21.67 3.43
N THR A 7 -12.17 -21.47 2.96
CA THR A 7 -11.02 -22.34 3.26
C THR A 7 -10.12 -21.64 4.25
N ASN A 8 -9.63 -22.36 5.25
CA ASN A 8 -8.68 -21.78 6.20
C ASN A 8 -7.35 -21.50 5.48
N ILE A 9 -6.81 -20.32 5.66
CA ILE A 9 -5.58 -19.83 5.00
C ILE A 9 -4.36 -20.70 5.30
N ILE A 10 -4.29 -21.32 6.46
CA ILE A 10 -3.22 -22.27 6.83
C ILE A 10 -3.15 -23.48 5.92
N ASN A 11 -4.21 -23.78 5.18
CA ASN A 11 -4.21 -24.84 4.18
C ASN A 11 -3.58 -24.42 2.84
N LEU A 12 -3.36 -23.13 2.66
CA LEU A 12 -2.83 -22.54 1.43
C LEU A 12 -1.38 -22.08 1.59
N ILE A 13 -1.03 -21.55 2.76
CA ILE A 13 0.31 -21.06 3.07
C ILE A 13 0.74 -21.50 4.48
N ASP A 14 2.05 -21.69 4.65
CA ASP A 14 2.62 -22.02 5.96
C ASP A 14 2.72 -20.73 6.79
N ILE A 15 1.86 -20.58 7.79
CA ILE A 15 1.86 -19.45 8.74
C ILE A 15 1.84 -19.96 10.17
N THR A 16 2.49 -19.23 11.06
CA THR A 16 2.47 -19.49 12.51
C THR A 16 1.30 -18.76 13.19
N PRO A 17 0.89 -19.16 14.40
CA PRO A 17 -0.19 -18.50 15.13
C PRO A 17 0.08 -17.02 15.46
N GLU A 18 1.34 -16.61 15.50
CA GLU A 18 1.78 -15.24 15.77
C GLU A 18 1.74 -14.34 14.54
N GLU A 19 1.79 -14.93 13.35
CA GLU A 19 1.76 -14.19 12.08
C GLU A 19 0.37 -13.66 11.78
N ARG A 20 0.32 -12.51 11.12
CA ARG A 20 -0.91 -11.83 10.69
C ARG A 20 -0.84 -11.54 9.21
N ILE A 21 -1.94 -11.77 8.50
CA ILE A 21 -2.11 -11.32 7.13
C ILE A 21 -2.45 -9.83 7.17
N THR A 22 -1.57 -9.02 6.61
CA THR A 22 -1.70 -7.56 6.61
C THR A 22 -2.34 -7.03 5.33
N ALA A 23 -2.05 -7.67 4.20
CA ALA A 23 -2.57 -7.27 2.90
C ALA A 23 -2.69 -8.47 1.96
N ILE A 24 -3.60 -8.37 1.00
CA ILE A 24 -3.73 -9.27 -0.14
C ILE A 24 -3.71 -8.39 -1.39
N VAL A 25 -2.80 -8.69 -2.30
CA VAL A 25 -2.67 -7.96 -3.56
C VAL A 25 -2.85 -8.95 -4.70
N SER A 26 -3.79 -8.65 -5.61
CA SER A 26 -3.96 -9.41 -6.84
C SER A 26 -2.83 -9.06 -7.81
N VAL A 27 -2.21 -10.08 -8.38
CA VAL A 27 -1.12 -9.94 -9.36
C VAL A 27 -1.51 -10.70 -10.60
N PRO A 28 -1.36 -10.11 -11.80
CA PRO A 28 -1.59 -10.85 -13.03
C PRO A 28 -0.66 -12.06 -13.11
N TYR A 29 -1.19 -13.17 -13.48
CA TYR A 29 -0.44 -14.39 -13.75
C TYR A 29 -0.26 -14.52 -15.26
N GLU A 30 0.98 -14.46 -15.74
CA GLU A 30 1.28 -14.82 -17.12
C GLU A 30 1.32 -16.35 -17.22
N GLU A 31 0.26 -16.96 -17.74
CA GLU A 31 0.38 -18.29 -18.33
C GLU A 31 1.00 -18.13 -19.72
N SER A 32 2.23 -18.61 -19.88
CA SER A 32 2.87 -18.78 -21.17
C SER A 32 2.28 -20.01 -21.91
N HIS A 33 1.00 -20.00 -22.16
CA HIS A 33 0.34 -20.95 -23.05
C HIS A 33 -0.65 -20.21 -23.95
N VAL A 34 -0.15 -19.77 -25.08
CA VAL A 34 -1.00 -19.54 -26.26
C VAL A 34 -1.47 -20.92 -26.74
N VAL A 35 -2.62 -21.35 -26.29
CA VAL A 35 -3.37 -22.43 -26.90
C VAL A 35 -4.43 -21.75 -27.76
N ASP A 36 -4.22 -21.87 -29.10
CA ASP A 36 -5.20 -21.55 -30.13
C ASP A 36 -5.87 -20.16 -30.12
N GLY A 37 -5.11 -19.12 -30.42
CA GLY A 37 -5.60 -18.00 -31.25
C GLY A 37 -6.74 -17.13 -30.74
N ILE A 38 -7.19 -17.26 -29.49
CA ILE A 38 -8.20 -16.41 -28.89
C ILE A 38 -7.56 -15.79 -27.61
N ALA A 39 -7.01 -14.60 -27.79
CA ALA A 39 -6.66 -13.74 -26.65
C ALA A 39 -7.96 -13.09 -26.19
N ASP A 40 -8.45 -13.40 -25.02
CA ASP A 40 -9.45 -12.58 -24.32
C ASP A 40 -8.78 -11.24 -23.99
N GLU A 41 -9.41 -10.14 -24.37
CA GLU A 41 -8.86 -8.76 -24.38
C GLU A 41 -8.61 -8.17 -22.97
N GLU A 42 -8.55 -8.96 -21.91
CA GLU A 42 -8.38 -8.47 -20.52
C GLU A 42 -7.21 -9.08 -19.76
N ASP A 43 -6.29 -9.78 -20.40
CA ASP A 43 -5.08 -10.25 -19.71
C ASP A 43 -4.15 -9.05 -19.43
N ILE A 44 -4.27 -8.49 -18.23
CA ILE A 44 -3.37 -7.46 -17.71
C ILE A 44 -1.99 -8.10 -17.54
N VAL A 45 -1.18 -8.02 -18.57
CA VAL A 45 0.22 -8.46 -18.53
C VAL A 45 0.98 -7.59 -17.52
N ALA A 46 1.71 -8.22 -16.58
CA ALA A 46 2.54 -7.48 -15.65
C ALA A 46 3.62 -6.69 -16.42
N SER A 47 3.60 -5.37 -16.28
CA SER A 47 4.62 -4.50 -16.87
C SER A 47 5.97 -4.69 -16.17
N GLU A 48 7.08 -4.47 -16.91
CA GLU A 48 8.42 -4.41 -16.32
C GLU A 48 8.55 -3.31 -15.26
N ASN A 49 7.67 -2.32 -15.29
CA ASN A 49 7.62 -1.21 -14.33
C ASN A 49 6.81 -1.51 -13.07
N ASP A 50 6.13 -2.66 -13.02
CA ASP A 50 5.32 -3.02 -11.88
C ASP A 50 6.14 -3.19 -10.62
N THR A 51 5.72 -2.50 -9.59
CA THR A 51 6.34 -2.58 -8.25
C THR A 51 5.29 -2.83 -7.18
N LEU A 52 5.71 -3.46 -6.09
CA LEU A 52 4.98 -3.45 -4.84
C LEU A 52 5.49 -2.32 -3.97
N VAL A 53 4.59 -1.41 -3.63
CA VAL A 53 4.80 -0.38 -2.60
C VAL A 53 4.38 -0.95 -1.26
N MET A 54 5.26 -0.86 -0.29
CA MET A 54 5.05 -1.32 1.09
C MET A 54 5.26 -0.17 2.06
N VAL A 55 4.34 0.03 3.00
CA VAL A 55 4.44 1.09 4.03
C VAL A 55 4.29 0.47 5.40
N THR A 56 5.18 0.88 6.33
CA THR A 56 5.16 0.42 7.72
C THR A 56 4.46 1.42 8.64
N ARG A 57 4.07 0.95 9.81
CA ARG A 57 3.48 1.77 10.87
C ARG A 57 4.45 2.87 11.34
N GLY A 58 5.76 2.59 11.32
CA GLY A 58 6.82 3.55 11.65
C GLY A 58 7.14 4.57 10.56
N GLY A 59 6.39 4.59 9.44
CA GLY A 59 6.56 5.60 8.38
C GLY A 59 7.67 5.28 7.38
N VAL A 60 8.16 4.05 7.37
CA VAL A 60 9.08 3.56 6.34
C VAL A 60 8.30 3.16 5.11
N ILE A 61 8.83 3.47 3.93
CA ILE A 61 8.29 3.07 2.65
C ILE A 61 9.34 2.36 1.81
N LYS A 62 8.88 1.40 1.00
CA LYS A 62 9.73 0.62 0.11
C LYS A 62 9.00 0.33 -1.20
N ARG A 63 9.75 0.32 -2.29
CA ARG A 63 9.31 -0.22 -3.59
C ARG A 63 10.21 -1.39 -3.99
N THR A 64 9.61 -2.48 -4.45
CA THR A 64 10.32 -3.67 -4.93
C THR A 64 9.65 -4.14 -6.22
N LYS A 65 10.44 -4.52 -7.22
CA LYS A 65 9.89 -5.04 -8.47
C LYS A 65 9.00 -6.25 -8.22
N LEU A 66 7.85 -6.28 -8.87
CA LEU A 66 6.88 -7.36 -8.74
C LEU A 66 7.47 -8.72 -9.14
N GLU A 67 8.36 -8.73 -10.14
CA GLU A 67 9.04 -9.93 -10.62
C GLU A 67 9.82 -10.69 -9.53
N GLU A 68 10.34 -9.98 -8.50
CA GLU A 68 11.04 -10.61 -7.39
C GLU A 68 10.14 -11.52 -6.55
N PHE A 69 8.82 -11.43 -6.70
CA PHE A 69 7.82 -12.21 -5.97
C PHE A 69 7.20 -13.34 -6.81
N ARG A 70 7.44 -13.41 -8.12
CA ARG A 70 6.83 -14.39 -9.04
C ARG A 70 7.07 -15.85 -8.64
N MET A 71 8.25 -16.20 -8.12
CA MET A 71 8.52 -17.58 -7.71
C MET A 71 7.89 -17.88 -6.36
N GLN A 72 6.91 -18.76 -6.36
CA GLN A 72 6.25 -19.22 -5.14
C GLN A 72 7.11 -20.26 -4.40
N ARG A 73 7.26 -20.07 -3.09
CA ARG A 73 7.81 -21.05 -2.15
C ARG A 73 6.80 -21.23 -1.03
N ARG A 74 6.61 -22.44 -0.54
CA ARG A 74 5.64 -22.72 0.55
C ARG A 74 5.93 -21.89 1.82
N GLY A 75 7.19 -21.73 2.17
CA GLY A 75 7.61 -20.90 3.32
C GLY A 75 7.66 -19.40 3.04
N GLY A 76 7.11 -18.93 1.92
CA GLY A 76 7.08 -17.51 1.55
C GLY A 76 8.46 -16.92 1.20
N LYS A 77 8.50 -15.61 1.10
CA LYS A 77 9.71 -14.81 0.86
C LYS A 77 9.71 -13.59 1.77
N ILE A 78 10.85 -13.26 2.34
CA ILE A 78 11.03 -11.98 3.02
C ILE A 78 10.85 -10.86 2.00
N ALA A 79 9.90 -9.98 2.25
CA ALA A 79 9.58 -8.84 1.40
C ALA A 79 10.21 -7.53 1.90
N LEU A 80 10.49 -7.43 3.19
CA LEU A 80 10.91 -6.22 3.87
C LEU A 80 11.62 -6.58 5.17
N SER A 81 12.70 -5.86 5.51
CA SER A 81 13.27 -5.89 6.86
C SER A 81 12.57 -4.84 7.71
N LEU A 82 11.94 -5.27 8.78
CA LEU A 82 11.27 -4.41 9.76
C LEU A 82 12.21 -4.05 10.91
N ASP A 83 12.04 -2.86 11.46
CA ASP A 83 12.62 -2.50 12.75
C ASP A 83 11.89 -3.18 13.89
N ASP A 84 12.55 -3.29 15.04
CA ASP A 84 11.94 -3.87 16.24
C ASP A 84 10.65 -3.11 16.61
N GLY A 85 9.56 -3.85 16.69
CA GLY A 85 8.24 -3.32 17.03
C GLY A 85 7.49 -2.63 15.88
N ASP A 86 8.11 -2.45 14.70
CA ASP A 86 7.42 -1.91 13.53
C ASP A 86 6.57 -2.99 12.85
N LYS A 87 5.60 -2.56 12.04
CA LYS A 87 4.65 -3.44 11.36
C LYS A 87 4.39 -2.96 9.94
N LEU A 88 4.32 -3.87 9.01
CA LEU A 88 3.79 -3.59 7.68
C LEU A 88 2.28 -3.35 7.78
N ILE A 89 1.80 -2.24 7.22
CA ILE A 89 0.38 -1.88 7.29
C ILE A 89 -0.28 -1.67 5.93
N PHE A 90 0.51 -1.45 4.90
CA PHE A 90 -0.01 -1.20 3.56
C PHE A 90 0.87 -1.84 2.51
N VAL A 91 0.24 -2.51 1.55
CA VAL A 91 0.88 -3.01 0.33
C VAL A 91 -0.04 -2.73 -0.85
N SER A 92 0.50 -2.21 -1.92
CA SER A 92 -0.21 -2.02 -3.18
C SER A 92 0.72 -2.20 -4.37
N ARG A 93 0.16 -2.53 -5.52
CA ARG A 93 0.85 -2.54 -6.79
C ARG A 93 0.80 -1.13 -7.39
N THR A 94 1.90 -0.72 -8.04
CA THR A 94 1.99 0.51 -8.83
C THR A 94 2.73 0.25 -10.13
N HIS A 95 2.54 1.14 -11.11
CA HIS A 95 3.04 0.99 -12.47
C HIS A 95 4.13 2.02 -12.85
N GLY A 96 4.61 2.82 -11.89
CA GLY A 96 5.63 3.83 -12.10
C GLY A 96 5.10 5.25 -12.30
N GLU A 97 3.79 5.45 -12.40
CA GLU A 97 3.15 6.74 -12.72
C GLU A 97 2.18 7.22 -11.63
N SER A 98 2.27 6.68 -10.42
CA SER A 98 1.34 7.01 -9.34
C SER A 98 1.96 7.94 -8.31
N ASP A 99 1.10 8.62 -7.57
CA ASP A 99 1.46 9.27 -6.31
C ASP A 99 1.08 8.38 -5.12
N ILE A 100 1.83 8.53 -4.05
CA ILE A 100 1.59 7.83 -2.80
C ILE A 100 1.19 8.86 -1.77
N LEU A 101 0.07 8.63 -1.07
CA LEU A 101 -0.34 9.42 0.08
C LEU A 101 -0.24 8.54 1.32
N ILE A 102 0.46 9.03 2.33
CA ILE A 102 0.59 8.39 3.65
C ILE A 102 -0.08 9.29 4.67
N ALA A 103 -1.00 8.74 5.45
CA ALA A 103 -1.70 9.46 6.52
C ALA A 103 -1.32 8.91 7.89
N THR A 104 -1.24 9.81 8.89
CA THR A 104 -0.88 9.48 10.28
C THR A 104 -2.09 9.50 11.20
N ALA A 105 -2.00 8.79 12.31
CA ALA A 105 -3.05 8.73 13.32
C ALA A 105 -3.37 10.12 13.90
N GLN A 106 -2.36 11.00 14.03
CA GLN A 106 -2.54 12.38 14.48
C GLN A 106 -3.03 13.34 13.39
N GLY A 107 -3.53 12.82 12.27
CA GLY A 107 -4.25 13.60 11.29
C GLY A 107 -3.41 14.37 10.29
N LEU A 108 -2.17 13.96 10.05
CA LEU A 108 -1.32 14.51 9.01
C LEU A 108 -1.27 13.60 7.80
N ALA A 109 -1.02 14.17 6.61
CA ALA A 109 -0.80 13.39 5.40
C ALA A 109 0.30 14.02 4.53
N ALA A 110 1.10 13.16 3.91
CA ALA A 110 2.11 13.53 2.93
C ALA A 110 1.83 12.81 1.62
N ARG A 111 1.74 13.56 0.52
CA ARG A 111 1.64 13.05 -0.85
C ARG A 111 2.94 13.31 -1.58
N PHE A 112 3.43 12.32 -2.30
CA PHE A 112 4.63 12.42 -3.13
C PHE A 112 4.57 11.43 -4.27
N ASN A 113 5.31 11.73 -5.35
CA ASN A 113 5.45 10.83 -6.47
C ASN A 113 6.23 9.57 -6.08
N GLU A 114 5.79 8.41 -6.57
CA GLU A 114 6.46 7.14 -6.30
C GLU A 114 7.93 7.10 -6.76
N ASP A 115 8.33 7.91 -7.75
CA ASP A 115 9.73 8.04 -8.21
C ASP A 115 10.67 8.54 -7.11
N LYS A 116 10.14 9.20 -6.08
CA LYS A 116 10.93 9.60 -4.91
C LYS A 116 11.35 8.43 -4.03
N VAL A 117 10.83 7.24 -4.31
CA VAL A 117 11.20 5.99 -3.64
C VAL A 117 11.89 5.11 -4.66
N SER A 118 13.22 4.99 -4.56
CA SER A 118 13.99 4.10 -5.42
C SER A 118 13.51 2.65 -5.28
N VAL A 119 13.48 1.93 -6.39
CA VAL A 119 13.24 0.48 -6.38
C VAL A 119 14.42 -0.22 -5.71
N MET A 120 14.16 -1.14 -4.82
CA MET A 120 15.18 -1.85 -4.05
C MET A 120 14.80 -3.31 -3.80
N GLY A 121 15.81 -4.15 -3.55
CA GLY A 121 15.63 -5.58 -3.37
C GLY A 121 14.80 -5.94 -2.14
N ARG A 122 14.28 -7.17 -2.09
CA ARG A 122 13.33 -7.65 -1.07
C ARG A 122 13.82 -7.51 0.37
N SER A 123 15.08 -7.78 0.64
CA SER A 123 15.67 -7.71 1.99
C SER A 123 15.98 -6.30 2.48
N ALA A 124 15.83 -5.27 1.64
CA ALA A 124 16.08 -3.90 2.06
C ALA A 124 15.01 -3.43 3.07
N ARG A 125 15.44 -2.56 4.00
CA ARG A 125 14.57 -1.96 5.01
C ARG A 125 13.59 -0.93 4.43
N GLY A 126 13.99 -0.23 3.38
CA GLY A 126 13.25 0.90 2.83
C GLY A 126 13.81 2.24 3.28
N VAL A 127 13.05 3.29 3.03
CA VAL A 127 13.41 4.70 3.30
C VAL A 127 12.28 5.40 4.03
N ARG A 128 12.56 6.56 4.64
CA ARG A 128 11.53 7.37 5.29
C ARG A 128 10.51 7.87 4.27
N GLY A 129 9.25 7.47 4.42
CA GLY A 129 8.11 7.95 3.64
C GLY A 129 7.52 9.24 4.19
N ILE A 130 7.29 9.26 5.49
CA ILE A 130 6.76 10.42 6.25
C ILE A 130 7.55 10.63 7.53
N SER A 131 7.66 11.88 8.01
CA SER A 131 8.21 12.20 9.33
C SER A 131 7.08 12.22 10.35
N LEU A 132 7.12 11.26 11.27
CA LEU A 132 6.17 11.17 12.37
C LEU A 132 6.53 12.14 13.51
N ARG A 133 5.52 12.66 14.19
CA ARG A 133 5.67 13.32 15.47
C ARG A 133 5.89 12.30 16.59
N GLU A 134 6.30 12.78 17.75
CA GLU A 134 6.39 11.92 18.94
C GLU A 134 5.03 11.30 19.27
N GLY A 135 5.01 10.00 19.48
CA GLY A 135 3.79 9.23 19.75
C GLY A 135 2.89 8.98 18.54
N ASP A 136 3.20 9.54 17.36
CA ASP A 136 2.39 9.34 16.15
C ASP A 136 2.81 8.06 15.40
N HIS A 137 1.94 7.60 14.52
CA HIS A 137 2.20 6.45 13.66
C HIS A 137 1.41 6.58 12.35
N VAL A 138 1.77 5.79 11.35
CA VAL A 138 1.00 5.72 10.12
C VAL A 138 -0.29 4.96 10.36
N ALA A 139 -1.42 5.60 10.06
CA ALA A 139 -2.75 5.02 10.12
C ALA A 139 -3.11 4.28 8.82
N GLY A 140 -2.64 4.81 7.68
CA GLY A 140 -2.89 4.19 6.39
C GLY A 140 -2.15 4.87 5.25
N ALA A 141 -2.23 4.27 4.08
CA ALA A 141 -1.72 4.85 2.84
C ALA A 141 -2.67 4.52 1.68
N CYS A 142 -2.54 5.23 0.58
CA CYS A 142 -3.24 4.92 -0.66
C CYS A 142 -2.39 5.31 -1.87
N ILE A 143 -2.71 4.71 -3.00
CA ILE A 143 -2.17 5.06 -4.30
C ILE A 143 -3.16 6.00 -4.99
N ILE A 144 -2.64 7.05 -5.60
CA ILE A 144 -3.37 8.06 -6.36
C ILE A 144 -2.83 7.98 -7.78
N GLU A 145 -3.66 7.56 -8.70
CA GLU A 145 -3.29 7.58 -10.12
C GLU A 145 -3.18 9.03 -10.60
N ARG A 146 -2.19 9.30 -11.46
CA ARG A 146 -1.91 10.66 -11.96
C ARG A 146 -2.75 11.03 -13.17
N ASP A 147 -3.82 10.32 -13.41
CA ASP A 147 -4.82 10.62 -14.42
C ASP A 147 -5.80 11.67 -13.88
N GLU A 148 -6.04 12.73 -14.64
CA GLU A 148 -6.98 13.79 -14.29
C GLU A 148 -8.41 13.25 -14.08
N SER A 149 -8.83 12.27 -14.88
CA SER A 149 -10.14 11.62 -14.74
C SER A 149 -10.26 10.88 -13.41
N TRP A 150 -9.18 10.21 -12.97
CA TRP A 150 -9.16 9.51 -11.69
C TRP A 150 -9.40 10.44 -10.50
N ALA A 151 -8.71 11.59 -10.46
CA ALA A 151 -8.84 12.56 -9.37
C ALA A 151 -10.25 13.21 -9.34
N ALA A 152 -10.88 13.39 -10.50
CA ALA A 152 -12.24 13.91 -10.61
C ALA A 152 -13.29 12.93 -10.04
N GLU A 153 -13.11 11.64 -10.27
CA GLU A 153 -14.06 10.58 -9.91
C GLU A 153 -13.82 10.01 -8.51
N ASN A 154 -12.57 10.06 -8.01
CA ASN A 154 -12.18 9.43 -6.76
C ASN A 154 -12.00 10.44 -5.63
N LYS A 155 -12.36 10.03 -4.43
CA LYS A 155 -12.17 10.80 -3.19
C LYS A 155 -11.51 9.93 -2.13
N LEU A 156 -10.67 10.54 -1.32
CA LEU A 156 -10.09 9.91 -0.14
C LEU A 156 -11.17 9.84 0.95
N LEU A 157 -11.42 8.66 1.46
CA LEU A 157 -12.25 8.48 2.65
C LEU A 157 -11.35 8.46 3.89
N VAL A 158 -11.54 9.42 4.77
CA VAL A 158 -10.85 9.52 6.06
C VAL A 158 -11.86 9.18 7.15
N ILE A 159 -11.51 8.21 8.00
CA ILE A 159 -12.35 7.76 9.13
C ILE A 159 -11.53 7.83 10.41
N ALA A 160 -12.10 8.40 11.44
CA ALA A 160 -11.50 8.51 12.76
C ALA A 160 -12.17 7.56 13.76
N ASP A 161 -11.47 7.18 14.82
CA ASP A 161 -11.90 6.23 15.85
C ASP A 161 -13.24 6.60 16.51
N GLY A 162 -13.52 7.88 16.66
CA GLY A 162 -14.81 8.37 17.16
C GLY A 162 -15.98 8.19 16.17
N GLY A 163 -15.77 7.50 15.03
CA GLY A 163 -16.79 7.25 14.02
C GLY A 163 -17.05 8.42 13.07
N TYR A 164 -16.24 9.46 13.11
CA TYR A 164 -16.34 10.60 12.19
C TYR A 164 -15.62 10.27 10.88
N GLY A 165 -16.31 10.45 9.77
CA GLY A 165 -15.76 10.25 8.45
C GLY A 165 -16.01 11.43 7.53
N LYS A 166 -15.07 11.69 6.62
CA LYS A 166 -15.21 12.66 5.55
C LYS A 166 -14.57 12.19 4.25
N ARG A 167 -15.03 12.74 3.15
CA ARG A 167 -14.39 12.58 1.83
C ARG A 167 -13.61 13.84 1.50
N VAL A 168 -12.37 13.68 1.07
CA VAL A 168 -11.44 14.75 0.73
C VAL A 168 -10.97 14.55 -0.71
N SER A 169 -10.81 15.63 -1.49
CA SER A 169 -10.22 15.50 -2.82
C SER A 169 -8.72 15.20 -2.72
N PRO A 170 -8.19 14.26 -3.51
CA PRO A 170 -6.75 14.09 -3.62
C PRO A 170 -6.00 15.38 -4.00
N ASP A 171 -6.63 16.27 -4.76
CA ASP A 171 -6.04 17.55 -5.22
C ASP A 171 -5.86 18.57 -4.10
N GLU A 172 -6.44 18.35 -2.92
CA GLU A 172 -6.18 19.18 -1.74
C GLU A 172 -4.76 18.95 -1.17
N PHE A 173 -4.06 17.91 -1.67
CA PHE A 173 -2.71 17.53 -1.22
C PHE A 173 -1.72 17.68 -2.38
N ASP A 174 -0.91 18.74 -2.37
CA ASP A 174 0.18 18.88 -3.33
C ASP A 174 1.21 17.76 -3.18
N ALA A 175 1.62 17.19 -4.30
CA ALA A 175 2.73 16.24 -4.31
C ALA A 175 4.04 16.98 -4.00
N LYS A 176 4.70 16.60 -2.90
CA LYS A 176 5.98 17.16 -2.43
C LYS A 176 7.06 16.09 -2.35
N GLY A 177 8.14 16.34 -1.65
CA GLY A 177 9.15 15.33 -1.34
C GLY A 177 8.67 14.36 -0.26
N ARG A 178 9.17 13.13 -0.29
CA ARG A 178 8.95 12.16 0.80
C ARG A 178 9.68 12.58 2.08
N GLY A 179 9.30 12.01 3.21
CA GLY A 179 9.97 12.23 4.49
C GLY A 179 9.65 13.56 5.16
N ILE A 180 8.64 14.30 4.66
CA ILE A 180 8.09 15.50 5.32
C ILE A 180 7.04 15.10 6.37
N GLN A 181 6.67 16.02 7.26
CA GLN A 181 5.56 15.80 8.20
C GLN A 181 4.19 15.77 7.50
N GLY A 182 4.09 16.43 6.34
CA GLY A 182 2.84 16.57 5.63
C GLY A 182 1.98 17.74 6.12
N MET A 183 0.71 17.70 5.72
CA MET A 183 -0.31 18.70 6.02
C MET A 183 -1.51 18.05 6.68
N ILE A 184 -2.38 18.86 7.28
CA ILE A 184 -3.56 18.35 8.01
C ILE A 184 -4.54 17.73 7.00
N ILE A 185 -4.81 16.44 7.16
CA ILE A 185 -5.90 15.72 6.49
C ILE A 185 -7.15 15.64 7.38
N GLN A 186 -6.95 15.55 8.70
CA GLN A 186 -8.03 15.50 9.69
C GLN A 186 -7.59 16.25 10.95
N LYS A 187 -8.45 17.14 11.45
CA LYS A 187 -8.25 17.73 12.77
C LYS A 187 -8.64 16.72 13.83
N ILE A 188 -7.67 16.34 14.65
CA ILE A 188 -7.88 15.42 15.76
C ILE A 188 -8.37 16.20 16.98
N THR A 189 -9.39 15.68 17.64
CA THR A 189 -9.99 16.22 18.87
C THR A 189 -10.41 15.04 19.74
N ASP A 190 -10.68 15.26 21.03
CA ASP A 190 -11.20 14.24 21.94
C ASP A 190 -12.50 13.59 21.41
N LYS A 191 -13.28 14.33 20.62
CA LYS A 191 -14.53 13.86 20.03
C LYS A 191 -14.31 13.00 18.78
N THR A 192 -13.34 13.35 17.94
CA THR A 192 -13.08 12.61 16.70
C THR A 192 -12.23 11.39 16.93
N GLY A 193 -11.30 11.42 17.89
CA GLY A 193 -10.26 10.41 18.04
C GLY A 193 -9.23 10.49 16.91
N GLU A 194 -8.30 9.56 16.90
CA GLU A 194 -7.26 9.39 15.87
C GLU A 194 -7.86 8.86 14.55
N ILE A 195 -7.10 8.97 13.43
CA ILE A 195 -7.45 8.35 12.15
C ILE A 195 -7.18 6.85 12.23
#